data_fc809b138dbeddaf03697a27f18b3590
#
_entry.id   fc809b138dbeddaf03697a27f18b3590
#
_cell.length_a   1.000
_cell.length_b   1.000
_cell.length_c   1.000
_cell.angle_alpha   90.00
_cell.angle_beta   90.00
_cell.angle_gamma   90.00
#
_symmetry.space_group_name_H-M   'P 1'
#
loop_
_entity.id
_entity.type
_entity.pdbx_description
1 polymer ?
#
loop_
_entity_poly.entity_id
_entity_poly.type
_entity_poly.pdbx_seq_one_letter_code
_entity_poly.pdbx_strand_id
1 'polypeptide(L)'
;EKRDLLKALSRQMESKLDLEVPANETGLLSFDEYWAILNEDPSYRSVPEIREVQEKARVLQDRIKTAPNMRDYRPAAMRMIAALAVHRLTLTDLYAPVGLTPGELRDQLCLYLPIPEDDADFLLTTVESVLHEISRAVNGQFISRNSENDQYYLDLKKDIDFDSLIEQRTQSLDAEQLNRYFFDMLARGLELNESTYVPGFRIWPRELPWAGQGMSRRGYIFLGATNERSTAQPERDFYLHFLSPYGEEKVELSQKPDEIFFRISQKNMDFEDMMRRYAGAKEMSSISSGSNKEQYERKADQARIFLHKWLRDNLTRVISIQYKGKQVSVPEALSQFHLNIRDLSLRDQVFRLASAFLGDRFKQQYPLYPKFNGFEFTMETMPQAAEAAIRAILGNAVTRPAQIVLDGLNLAHMENGQLVFTTEDSVYARSILERLYKLPEEKVINRSDLIQGARDAERDTQFGLEPEWFMVVLVALVRQGEISLNLPGVRIDSANLDEAGRVGLPMLMRFNAVSRPKPIPEQSLRALFEGLDLNADLISDPRSHELAISQLKFAPTRSEPD
;
A
#
# COMPACT_ATOMS: atom_id res chain seq x y z
N GLU A 1 6.23 52.84 -14.10
CA GLU A 1 7.59 52.78 -13.50
C GLU A 1 7.84 53.87 -12.47
N LYS A 2 8.00 55.18 -12.87
CA LYS A 2 8.25 56.25 -11.90
C LYS A 2 7.14 56.41 -10.85
N ARG A 3 5.89 56.21 -11.25
CA ARG A 3 4.73 56.32 -10.36
C ARG A 3 4.69 55.18 -9.32
N ASP A 4 5.12 54.00 -9.70
CA ASP A 4 5.13 52.84 -8.79
C ASP A 4 6.28 52.92 -7.80
N LEU A 5 7.46 53.41 -8.25
CA LEU A 5 8.57 53.74 -7.36
C LEU A 5 8.16 54.81 -6.33
N LEU A 6 7.52 55.91 -6.78
CA LEU A 6 7.03 56.96 -5.88
C LEU A 6 5.99 56.44 -4.87
N LYS A 7 5.12 55.54 -5.28
CA LYS A 7 4.15 54.87 -4.37
C LYS A 7 4.86 54.01 -3.31
N ALA A 8 5.85 53.22 -3.72
CA ALA A 8 6.63 52.41 -2.81
C ALA A 8 7.39 53.25 -1.80
N LEU A 9 8.07 54.31 -2.27
CA LEU A 9 8.77 55.29 -1.41
C LEU A 9 7.80 56.01 -0.46
N SER A 10 6.61 56.43 -0.94
CA SER A 10 5.59 57.07 -0.09
C SER A 10 5.13 56.11 1.04
N ARG A 11 4.84 54.87 0.74
CA ARG A 11 4.47 53.86 1.75
C ARG A 11 5.60 53.62 2.76
N GLN A 12 6.84 53.58 2.29
CA GLN A 12 8.00 53.40 3.15
C GLN A 12 8.17 54.62 4.10
N MET A 13 8.00 55.83 3.57
CA MET A 13 8.01 57.06 4.37
C MET A 13 6.85 57.07 5.38
N GLU A 14 5.63 56.75 4.95
CA GLU A 14 4.46 56.69 5.83
C GLU A 14 4.65 55.69 7.00
N SER A 15 5.23 54.52 6.72
CA SER A 15 5.52 53.53 7.78
C SER A 15 6.54 54.00 8.82
N LYS A 16 7.37 54.99 8.48
CA LYS A 16 8.36 55.57 9.40
C LYS A 16 7.86 56.81 10.16
N LEU A 17 6.82 57.48 9.68
CA LEU A 17 6.27 58.67 10.35
C LEU A 17 5.66 58.36 11.73
N ASP A 18 5.18 57.15 11.92
CA ASP A 18 4.54 56.67 13.15
C ASP A 18 5.51 55.97 14.12
N LEU A 19 6.79 55.80 13.73
CA LEU A 19 7.82 55.17 14.57
C LEU A 19 8.65 56.25 15.28
N GLU A 20 8.80 56.11 16.61
CA GLU A 20 9.85 56.88 17.35
C GLU A 20 11.22 56.45 16.81
N VAL A 21 11.90 57.34 16.13
CA VAL A 21 13.27 57.11 15.63
C VAL A 21 14.21 57.14 16.83
N PRO A 22 14.96 56.06 17.14
CA PRO A 22 15.96 56.08 18.17
C PRO A 22 16.96 57.22 17.95
N ALA A 23 17.46 57.81 19.03
CA ALA A 23 18.32 59.01 18.98
C ALA A 23 19.62 58.82 18.15
N ASN A 24 20.02 57.57 17.90
CA ASN A 24 21.18 57.17 17.14
C ASN A 24 20.85 56.67 15.69
N GLU A 25 19.58 56.70 15.29
CA GLU A 25 19.19 56.38 13.90
C GLU A 25 19.08 57.61 13.03
N THR A 26 19.53 57.51 11.80
CA THR A 26 19.53 58.62 10.84
C THR A 26 18.19 58.84 10.15
N GLY A 27 17.21 57.96 10.35
CA GLY A 27 15.90 58.05 9.71
C GLY A 27 15.92 57.80 8.20
N LEU A 28 16.98 57.19 7.67
CA LEU A 28 17.11 56.87 6.25
C LEU A 28 16.27 55.66 5.86
N LEU A 29 15.85 55.67 4.59
CA LEU A 29 15.20 54.51 3.97
C LEU A 29 16.27 53.54 3.46
N SER A 30 16.17 52.26 3.86
CA SER A 30 17.13 51.22 3.51
C SER A 30 16.60 50.27 2.43
N PHE A 31 17.49 49.56 1.77
CA PHE A 31 17.15 48.62 0.71
C PHE A 31 16.33 47.40 1.23
N ASP A 32 16.60 46.96 2.43
CA ASP A 32 15.84 45.85 3.03
C ASP A 32 14.39 46.23 3.33
N GLU A 33 14.13 47.48 3.72
CA GLU A 33 12.75 47.96 3.89
C GLU A 33 12.00 48.06 2.55
N TYR A 34 12.70 48.57 1.53
CA TYR A 34 12.13 48.60 0.17
C TYR A 34 11.82 47.18 -0.34
N TRP A 35 12.71 46.20 -0.04
CA TRP A 35 12.48 44.80 -0.35
C TRP A 35 11.23 44.24 0.32
N ALA A 36 10.96 44.61 1.56
CA ALA A 36 9.73 44.20 2.27
C ALA A 36 8.47 44.67 1.53
N ILE A 37 8.44 45.91 1.05
CA ILE A 37 7.31 46.43 0.27
C ILE A 37 7.12 45.68 -1.04
N LEU A 38 8.20 45.36 -1.76
CA LEU A 38 8.13 44.56 -2.98
C LEU A 38 7.57 43.16 -2.76
N ASN A 39 7.80 42.58 -1.58
CA ASN A 39 7.24 41.24 -1.25
C ASN A 39 5.81 41.28 -0.74
N GLU A 40 5.36 42.35 -0.11
CA GLU A 40 4.02 42.50 0.43
C GLU A 40 2.97 42.77 -0.65
N ASP A 41 3.33 43.53 -1.71
CA ASP A 41 2.39 43.88 -2.77
C ASP A 41 2.36 42.83 -3.90
N PRO A 42 1.24 42.08 -4.04
CA PRO A 42 1.12 41.03 -5.06
C PRO A 42 1.27 41.52 -6.51
N SER A 43 1.06 42.83 -6.76
CA SER A 43 1.16 43.40 -8.11
C SER A 43 2.56 43.26 -8.69
N TYR A 44 3.60 43.35 -7.85
CA TYR A 44 4.99 43.19 -8.28
C TYR A 44 5.33 41.74 -8.72
N ARG A 45 4.61 40.73 -8.23
CA ARG A 45 4.83 39.34 -8.65
C ARG A 45 4.40 39.05 -10.09
N SER A 46 3.60 39.94 -10.67
CA SER A 46 3.20 39.84 -12.09
C SER A 46 4.32 40.22 -13.06
N VAL A 47 5.35 40.92 -12.59
CA VAL A 47 6.52 41.31 -13.38
C VAL A 47 7.53 40.18 -13.35
N PRO A 48 7.87 39.56 -14.51
CA PRO A 48 8.73 38.38 -14.56
C PRO A 48 10.10 38.59 -13.90
N GLU A 49 10.74 39.75 -14.12
CA GLU A 49 12.05 40.10 -13.59
C GLU A 49 12.04 40.21 -12.05
N ILE A 50 11.00 40.82 -11.49
CA ILE A 50 10.84 40.95 -10.04
C ILE A 50 10.58 39.58 -9.44
N ARG A 51 9.71 38.78 -10.06
CA ARG A 51 9.41 37.44 -9.59
C ARG A 51 10.62 36.53 -9.54
N GLU A 52 11.48 36.55 -10.58
CA GLU A 52 12.70 35.74 -10.62
C GLU A 52 13.66 36.12 -9.47
N VAL A 53 13.89 37.41 -9.23
CA VAL A 53 14.70 37.86 -8.11
C VAL A 53 14.10 37.49 -6.76
N GLN A 54 12.77 37.63 -6.61
CA GLN A 54 12.05 37.25 -5.39
C GLN A 54 12.18 35.76 -5.10
N GLU A 55 12.02 34.90 -6.09
CA GLU A 55 12.15 33.43 -5.93
C GLU A 55 13.56 33.04 -5.48
N LYS A 56 14.61 33.58 -6.11
CA LYS A 56 16.00 33.27 -5.74
C LYS A 56 16.37 33.84 -4.37
N ALA A 57 16.00 35.07 -4.06
CA ALA A 57 16.23 35.67 -2.75
C ALA A 57 15.50 34.91 -1.64
N ARG A 58 14.25 34.48 -1.87
CA ARG A 58 13.50 33.69 -0.92
C ARG A 58 14.18 32.36 -0.60
N VAL A 59 14.69 31.64 -1.61
CA VAL A 59 15.44 30.40 -1.39
C VAL A 59 16.67 30.64 -0.51
N LEU A 60 17.43 31.71 -0.76
CA LEU A 60 18.56 32.11 0.09
C LEU A 60 18.10 32.37 1.52
N GLN A 61 17.07 33.19 1.71
CA GLN A 61 16.52 33.54 3.02
C GLN A 61 16.04 32.33 3.80
N ASP A 62 15.35 31.39 3.16
CA ASP A 62 14.84 30.19 3.82
C ASP A 62 15.98 29.24 4.27
N ARG A 63 17.07 29.17 3.50
CA ARG A 63 18.28 28.44 3.91
C ARG A 63 18.97 29.07 5.12
N ILE A 64 19.12 30.40 5.10
CA ILE A 64 19.69 31.12 6.25
C ILE A 64 18.85 30.94 7.51
N LYS A 65 17.53 30.93 7.40
CA LYS A 65 16.63 30.67 8.55
C LYS A 65 16.87 29.30 9.19
N THR A 66 17.20 28.30 8.39
CA THR A 66 17.36 26.91 8.84
C THR A 66 18.80 26.55 9.20
N ALA A 67 19.80 27.34 8.76
CA ALA A 67 21.21 27.07 9.01
C ALA A 67 21.59 27.31 10.49
N PRO A 68 22.08 26.27 11.22
CA PRO A 68 22.40 26.41 12.66
C PRO A 68 23.52 27.41 12.94
N ASN A 69 24.55 27.46 12.07
CA ASN A 69 25.69 28.36 12.18
C ASN A 69 25.37 29.84 11.91
N MET A 70 24.18 30.10 11.34
CA MET A 70 23.70 31.43 11.03
C MET A 70 22.87 32.09 12.14
N ARG A 71 22.66 31.40 13.28
CA ARG A 71 21.71 31.87 14.33
C ARG A 71 21.96 33.33 14.74
N ASP A 72 23.18 33.67 15.03
CA ASP A 72 23.55 35.00 15.55
C ASP A 72 23.65 36.04 14.43
N TYR A 73 23.98 35.63 13.19
CA TYR A 73 24.09 36.49 12.02
C TYR A 73 22.79 36.59 11.20
N ARG A 74 21.75 35.86 11.56
CA ARG A 74 20.53 35.78 10.77
C ARG A 74 19.89 37.13 10.43
N PRO A 75 19.71 38.05 11.38
CA PRO A 75 19.13 39.36 11.08
C PRO A 75 19.95 40.14 10.03
N ALA A 76 21.26 40.20 10.21
CA ALA A 76 22.17 40.87 9.26
C ALA A 76 22.17 40.21 7.88
N ALA A 77 22.22 38.87 7.82
CA ALA A 77 22.19 38.12 6.58
C ALA A 77 20.87 38.34 5.80
N MET A 78 19.74 38.39 6.47
CA MET A 78 18.44 38.65 5.84
C MET A 78 18.39 40.05 5.21
N ARG A 79 18.94 41.07 5.90
CA ARG A 79 19.05 42.44 5.38
C ARG A 79 19.99 42.51 4.17
N MET A 80 21.16 41.86 4.22
CA MET A 80 22.12 41.82 3.12
C MET A 80 21.56 41.15 1.87
N ILE A 81 20.84 40.02 2.03
CA ILE A 81 20.17 39.36 0.90
C ILE A 81 19.10 40.27 0.30
N ALA A 82 18.34 40.98 1.12
CA ALA A 82 17.34 41.95 0.66
C ALA A 82 18.01 43.08 -0.15
N ALA A 83 19.13 43.62 0.34
CA ALA A 83 19.90 44.65 -0.37
C ALA A 83 20.43 44.18 -1.72
N LEU A 84 21.04 43.00 -1.74
CA LEU A 84 21.55 42.42 -2.99
C LEU A 84 20.41 42.16 -3.99
N ALA A 85 19.22 41.78 -3.51
CA ALA A 85 18.04 41.56 -4.33
C ALA A 85 17.51 42.90 -4.92
N VAL A 86 17.40 43.94 -4.11
CA VAL A 86 17.00 45.28 -4.60
C VAL A 86 18.03 45.81 -5.59
N HIS A 87 19.32 45.73 -5.25
CA HIS A 87 20.39 46.17 -6.16
C HIS A 87 20.33 45.43 -7.49
N ARG A 88 20.03 44.10 -7.49
CA ARG A 88 19.85 43.33 -8.72
C ARG A 88 18.74 43.91 -9.61
N LEU A 89 17.64 44.38 -9.04
CA LEU A 89 16.52 44.99 -9.77
C LEU A 89 16.82 46.39 -10.30
N THR A 90 17.90 47.05 -9.86
CA THR A 90 18.34 48.37 -10.40
C THR A 90 19.16 48.23 -11.67
N LEU A 91 19.66 47.05 -11.99
CA LEU A 91 20.50 46.81 -13.14
C LEU A 91 19.69 46.68 -14.43
N THR A 92 20.21 47.20 -15.53
CA THR A 92 19.60 47.05 -16.87
C THR A 92 19.68 45.59 -17.35
N ASP A 93 20.76 44.88 -17.03
CA ASP A 93 20.94 43.46 -17.25
C ASP A 93 20.92 42.72 -15.89
N LEU A 94 19.85 42.02 -15.63
CA LEU A 94 19.67 41.25 -14.40
C LEU A 94 20.71 40.12 -14.21
N TYR A 95 21.39 39.74 -15.27
CA TYR A 95 22.35 38.64 -15.26
C TYR A 95 23.82 39.12 -15.27
N ALA A 96 24.04 40.43 -15.22
CA ALA A 96 25.42 40.99 -15.17
C ALA A 96 26.13 40.61 -13.86
N PRO A 97 27.43 40.29 -13.86
CA PRO A 97 28.21 39.99 -12.66
C PRO A 97 28.60 41.26 -11.88
N VAL A 98 27.60 42.09 -11.59
CA VAL A 98 27.72 43.37 -10.88
C VAL A 98 26.93 43.28 -9.56
N GLY A 99 27.51 43.78 -8.50
CA GLY A 99 26.95 43.74 -7.16
C GLY A 99 27.40 44.89 -6.27
N LEU A 100 27.42 44.64 -4.97
CA LEU A 100 27.84 45.58 -3.94
C LEU A 100 29.09 45.07 -3.23
N THR A 101 30.03 45.95 -2.98
CA THR A 101 31.17 45.65 -2.11
C THR A 101 30.75 45.60 -0.65
N PRO A 102 31.50 44.92 0.25
CA PRO A 102 31.22 44.94 1.68
C PRO A 102 31.10 46.34 2.27
N GLY A 103 31.91 47.30 1.79
CA GLY A 103 31.84 48.70 2.20
C GLY A 103 30.52 49.37 1.79
N GLU A 104 30.06 49.16 0.54
CA GLU A 104 28.77 49.68 0.08
C GLU A 104 27.60 49.05 0.85
N LEU A 105 27.65 47.75 1.16
CA LEU A 105 26.63 47.11 1.98
C LEU A 105 26.63 47.69 3.41
N ARG A 106 27.78 47.91 4.01
CA ARG A 106 27.92 48.58 5.30
C ARG A 106 27.23 49.94 5.29
N ASP A 107 27.58 50.77 4.33
CA ASP A 107 27.11 52.15 4.27
C ASP A 107 25.60 52.27 3.99
N GLN A 108 25.04 51.29 3.27
CA GLN A 108 23.62 51.31 2.90
C GLN A 108 22.69 50.59 3.91
N LEU A 109 23.19 49.65 4.72
CA LEU A 109 22.36 48.81 5.55
C LEU A 109 22.79 48.67 7.00
N CYS A 110 24.10 48.67 7.24
CA CYS A 110 24.63 48.20 8.53
C CYS A 110 24.60 49.25 9.63
N LEU A 111 24.21 50.49 9.35
CA LEU A 111 23.96 51.53 10.36
C LEU A 111 22.91 51.13 11.41
N TYR A 112 22.05 50.19 11.06
CA TYR A 112 20.95 49.72 11.93
C TYR A 112 21.20 48.33 12.54
N LEU A 113 22.41 47.78 12.38
CA LEU A 113 22.73 46.51 13.03
C LEU A 113 22.97 46.77 14.53
N PRO A 114 22.33 46.05 15.44
CA PRO A 114 22.61 46.13 16.88
C PRO A 114 23.96 45.47 17.17
N ILE A 115 25.05 46.22 16.98
CA ILE A 115 26.39 45.78 17.32
C ILE A 115 26.89 46.55 18.54
N PRO A 116 27.78 45.96 19.36
CA PRO A 116 28.23 46.55 20.62
C PRO A 116 29.07 47.81 20.47
N GLU A 117 29.61 48.03 19.27
CA GLU A 117 30.57 49.12 19.00
C GLU A 117 30.18 49.92 17.74
N ASP A 118 30.11 51.23 17.86
CA ASP A 118 29.85 52.19 16.75
C ASP A 118 31.07 52.41 15.85
N ASP A 119 31.94 51.43 15.67
CA ASP A 119 33.15 51.53 14.86
C ASP A 119 32.89 51.04 13.41
N ALA A 120 33.12 51.89 12.45
CA ALA A 120 32.92 51.61 11.02
C ALA A 120 33.79 50.44 10.52
N ASP A 121 34.98 50.25 11.06
CA ASP A 121 35.89 49.17 10.66
C ASP A 121 35.44 47.83 11.25
N PHE A 122 34.89 47.85 12.47
CA PHE A 122 34.25 46.67 13.07
C PHE A 122 32.99 46.25 12.30
N LEU A 123 32.16 47.21 11.88
CA LEU A 123 31.00 46.98 11.02
C LEU A 123 31.39 46.35 9.69
N LEU A 124 32.44 46.81 9.05
CA LEU A 124 32.95 46.26 7.81
C LEU A 124 33.35 44.78 7.98
N THR A 125 34.12 44.48 9.02
CA THR A 125 34.56 43.13 9.34
C THR A 125 33.37 42.21 9.60
N THR A 126 32.32 42.73 10.27
CA THR A 126 31.06 41.98 10.51
C THR A 126 30.34 41.70 9.21
N VAL A 127 30.22 42.65 8.28
CA VAL A 127 29.62 42.47 6.96
C VAL A 127 30.35 41.40 6.16
N GLU A 128 31.68 41.47 6.11
CA GLU A 128 32.52 40.47 5.42
C GLU A 128 32.31 39.05 6.01
N SER A 129 32.29 38.94 7.32
CA SER A 129 32.06 37.69 8.02
C SER A 129 30.66 37.11 7.70
N VAL A 130 29.64 37.96 7.71
CA VAL A 130 28.25 37.53 7.39
C VAL A 130 28.15 37.11 5.92
N LEU A 131 28.75 37.82 4.97
CA LEU A 131 28.77 37.44 3.54
C LEU A 131 29.46 36.09 3.33
N HIS A 132 30.58 35.88 4.04
CA HIS A 132 31.30 34.62 4.00
C HIS A 132 30.42 33.45 4.53
N GLU A 133 29.77 33.66 5.68
CA GLU A 133 28.89 32.66 6.25
C GLU A 133 27.61 32.43 5.40
N ILE A 134 27.03 33.45 4.77
CA ILE A 134 25.97 33.30 3.77
C ILE A 134 26.44 32.37 2.64
N SER A 135 27.59 32.70 2.04
CA SER A 135 28.15 31.90 0.94
C SER A 135 28.40 30.45 1.34
N ARG A 136 28.87 30.23 2.57
CA ARG A 136 29.12 28.91 3.13
C ARG A 136 27.80 28.14 3.40
N ALA A 137 26.82 28.80 4.02
CA ALA A 137 25.52 28.18 4.37
C ALA A 137 24.73 27.73 3.13
N VAL A 138 24.94 28.39 1.98
CA VAL A 138 24.29 28.04 0.71
C VAL A 138 25.23 27.37 -0.29
N ASN A 139 26.43 26.97 0.13
CA ASN A 139 27.46 26.39 -0.76
C ASN A 139 27.72 27.25 -2.01
N GLY A 140 27.76 28.56 -1.83
CA GLY A 140 27.93 29.51 -2.92
C GLY A 140 26.81 29.57 -3.95
N GLN A 141 25.65 29.00 -3.69
CA GLN A 141 24.52 29.06 -4.61
C GLN A 141 23.79 30.40 -4.52
N PHE A 142 23.28 30.87 -5.65
CA PHE A 142 22.57 32.15 -5.83
C PHE A 142 23.28 33.39 -5.34
N ILE A 143 24.46 33.27 -4.77
CA ILE A 143 25.36 34.39 -4.43
C ILE A 143 26.73 34.12 -5.03
N SER A 144 27.28 35.13 -5.68
CA SER A 144 28.64 35.09 -6.26
C SER A 144 29.43 36.32 -5.85
N ARG A 145 30.74 36.15 -5.76
CA ARG A 145 31.70 37.24 -5.55
C ARG A 145 32.49 37.43 -6.83
N ASN A 146 32.56 38.66 -7.30
CA ASN A 146 33.46 39.04 -8.36
C ASN A 146 34.83 39.32 -7.75
N SER A 147 35.84 38.51 -8.08
CA SER A 147 37.20 38.60 -7.53
C SER A 147 37.99 39.80 -8.01
N GLU A 148 37.55 40.49 -9.09
CA GLU A 148 38.23 41.63 -9.64
C GLU A 148 37.94 42.94 -8.90
N ASN A 149 36.72 43.06 -8.37
CA ASN A 149 36.22 44.28 -7.74
C ASN A 149 35.59 44.08 -6.36
N ASP A 150 35.67 42.86 -5.83
CA ASP A 150 35.18 42.46 -4.52
C ASP A 150 33.66 42.63 -4.30
N GLN A 151 32.90 42.68 -5.38
CA GLN A 151 31.45 42.82 -5.33
C GLN A 151 30.76 41.48 -5.12
N TYR A 152 29.80 41.45 -4.21
CA TYR A 152 28.86 40.33 -4.02
C TYR A 152 27.56 40.65 -4.71
N TYR A 153 26.97 39.63 -5.37
CA TYR A 153 25.73 39.80 -6.11
C TYR A 153 24.86 38.56 -6.07
N LEU A 154 23.55 38.77 -6.18
CA LEU A 154 22.57 37.69 -6.37
C LEU A 154 22.74 37.13 -7.80
N ASP A 155 23.21 35.92 -7.92
CA ASP A 155 23.52 35.25 -9.19
C ASP A 155 22.32 34.43 -9.69
N LEU A 156 21.59 35.03 -10.63
CA LEU A 156 20.37 34.42 -11.18
C LEU A 156 20.70 33.27 -12.16
N LYS A 157 21.90 33.24 -12.74
CA LYS A 157 22.36 32.17 -13.65
C LYS A 157 22.80 30.92 -12.90
N LYS A 158 23.14 31.06 -11.63
CA LYS A 158 23.66 29.97 -10.82
C LYS A 158 22.52 29.18 -10.22
N ASP A 159 22.02 28.20 -10.95
CA ASP A 159 20.98 27.29 -10.47
C ASP A 159 21.49 26.41 -9.33
N ILE A 160 20.55 25.90 -8.54
CA ILE A 160 20.86 24.89 -7.52
C ILE A 160 21.34 23.64 -8.25
N ASP A 161 22.59 23.27 -8.01
CA ASP A 161 23.07 21.95 -8.43
C ASP A 161 22.52 20.87 -7.48
N PHE A 162 21.28 20.46 -7.77
CA PHE A 162 20.61 19.41 -6.99
C PHE A 162 21.38 18.09 -7.01
N ASP A 163 22.08 17.77 -8.12
CA ASP A 163 22.84 16.54 -8.23
C ASP A 163 24.07 16.55 -7.33
N SER A 164 24.82 17.65 -7.29
CA SER A 164 25.95 17.81 -6.38
C SER A 164 25.53 17.75 -4.90
N LEU A 165 24.40 18.35 -4.53
CA LEU A 165 23.88 18.30 -3.17
C LEU A 165 23.41 16.89 -2.77
N ILE A 166 22.77 16.18 -3.69
CA ILE A 166 22.41 14.78 -3.49
C ILE A 166 23.69 13.95 -3.30
N GLU A 167 24.69 14.12 -4.16
CA GLU A 167 25.95 13.38 -4.09
C GLU A 167 26.66 13.61 -2.75
N GLN A 168 26.76 14.84 -2.30
CA GLN A 168 27.31 15.17 -0.99
C GLN A 168 26.53 14.46 0.14
N ARG A 169 25.20 14.43 0.06
CA ARG A 169 24.37 13.75 1.06
C ARG A 169 24.58 12.24 1.05
N THR A 170 24.78 11.63 -0.11
CA THR A 170 25.00 10.18 -0.24
C THR A 170 26.22 9.69 0.54
N GLN A 171 27.28 10.53 0.65
CA GLN A 171 28.51 10.17 1.36
C GLN A 171 28.30 10.00 2.87
N SER A 172 27.28 10.61 3.44
CA SER A 172 26.97 10.56 4.87
C SER A 172 25.95 9.46 5.26
N LEU A 173 25.45 8.69 4.28
CA LEU A 173 24.45 7.66 4.53
C LEU A 173 25.08 6.37 5.02
N ASP A 174 24.59 5.86 6.14
CA ASP A 174 24.97 4.56 6.70
C ASP A 174 24.14 3.39 6.13
N ALA A 175 24.50 2.17 6.52
CA ALA A 175 23.84 0.96 6.06
C ALA A 175 22.36 0.87 6.50
N GLU A 176 22.03 1.38 7.68
CA GLU A 176 20.65 1.35 8.20
C GLU A 176 19.75 2.30 7.40
N GLN A 177 20.24 3.50 7.11
CA GLN A 177 19.54 4.47 6.27
C GLN A 177 19.33 3.93 4.85
N LEU A 178 20.37 3.32 4.25
CA LEU A 178 20.27 2.69 2.93
C LEU A 178 19.25 1.55 2.91
N ASN A 179 19.21 0.70 3.95
CA ASN A 179 18.21 -0.36 4.08
C ASN A 179 16.80 0.21 4.18
N ARG A 180 16.60 1.28 4.96
CA ARG A 180 15.31 1.97 5.08
C ARG A 180 14.78 2.43 3.71
N TYR A 181 15.62 3.09 2.93
CA TYR A 181 15.25 3.57 1.59
C TYR A 181 15.13 2.43 0.57
N PHE A 182 15.95 1.39 0.69
CA PHE A 182 15.78 0.18 -0.12
C PHE A 182 14.40 -0.44 0.08
N PHE A 183 13.95 -0.60 1.32
CA PHE A 183 12.64 -1.16 1.61
C PHE A 183 11.49 -0.21 1.21
N ASP A 184 11.67 1.11 1.29
CA ASP A 184 10.69 2.06 0.75
C ASP A 184 10.55 1.92 -0.77
N MET A 185 11.66 1.81 -1.48
CA MET A 185 11.69 1.58 -2.93
C MET A 185 11.06 0.21 -3.28
N LEU A 186 11.45 -0.86 -2.57
CA LEU A 186 10.95 -2.20 -2.82
C LEU A 186 9.45 -2.33 -2.55
N ALA A 187 8.95 -1.70 -1.49
CA ALA A 187 7.52 -1.67 -1.17
C ALA A 187 6.71 -1.12 -2.35
N ARG A 188 7.17 -0.05 -2.97
CA ARG A 188 6.52 0.54 -4.16
C ARG A 188 6.61 -0.38 -5.38
N GLY A 189 7.75 -1.07 -5.56
CA GLY A 189 7.95 -2.04 -6.65
C GLY A 189 7.10 -3.30 -6.50
N LEU A 190 6.76 -3.69 -5.29
CA LEU A 190 5.85 -4.77 -4.95
C LEU A 190 4.40 -4.30 -4.78
N GLU A 191 4.11 -3.03 -5.06
CA GLU A 191 2.78 -2.40 -4.94
C GLU A 191 2.20 -2.51 -3.51
N LEU A 192 3.05 -2.39 -2.49
CA LEU A 192 2.67 -2.36 -1.09
C LEU A 192 2.29 -0.93 -0.69
N ASN A 193 1.23 -0.39 -1.27
CA ASN A 193 0.85 1.03 -1.15
C ASN A 193 0.04 1.34 0.11
N GLU A 194 -0.41 0.32 0.81
CA GLU A 194 -1.15 0.48 2.06
C GLU A 194 -0.20 0.69 3.24
N SER A 195 -0.72 1.22 4.34
CA SER A 195 0.00 1.28 5.61
C SER A 195 0.42 -0.12 6.05
N THR A 196 1.52 -0.22 6.79
CA THR A 196 1.93 -1.50 7.41
C THR A 196 0.81 -2.07 8.26
N TYR A 197 0.63 -3.40 8.20
CA TYR A 197 -0.37 -4.10 9.00
C TYR A 197 -0.20 -3.86 10.51
N VAL A 198 1.06 -3.85 10.96
CA VAL A 198 1.42 -3.52 12.34
C VAL A 198 2.17 -2.19 12.33
N PRO A 199 1.66 -1.13 12.99
CA PRO A 199 2.34 0.15 13.06
C PRO A 199 3.78 0.01 13.62
N GLY A 200 4.74 0.62 12.94
CA GLY A 200 6.17 0.55 13.29
C GLY A 200 6.92 -0.65 12.68
N PHE A 201 6.24 -1.65 12.14
CA PHE A 201 6.83 -2.79 11.46
C PHE A 201 6.57 -2.75 9.96
N ARG A 202 7.47 -3.32 9.18
CA ARG A 202 7.35 -3.42 7.71
C ARG A 202 6.74 -4.76 7.32
N ILE A 203 5.45 -4.93 7.64
CA ILE A 203 4.69 -6.17 7.47
C ILE A 203 3.38 -5.84 6.75
N TRP A 204 3.10 -6.55 5.67
CA TRP A 204 1.90 -6.36 4.87
C TRP A 204 1.16 -7.68 4.66
N PRO A 205 -0.18 -7.73 4.84
CA PRO A 205 -0.98 -8.86 4.40
C PRO A 205 -1.02 -8.90 2.88
N ARG A 206 -0.87 -10.08 2.31
CA ARG A 206 -0.96 -10.29 0.84
C ARG A 206 -1.51 -11.67 0.52
N GLU A 207 -1.97 -11.77 -0.72
CA GLU A 207 -2.43 -13.03 -1.30
C GLU A 207 -1.44 -13.51 -2.35
N LEU A 208 -1.27 -14.83 -2.41
CA LEU A 208 -0.52 -15.51 -3.47
C LEU A 208 -1.45 -16.46 -4.23
N PRO A 209 -1.37 -16.50 -5.56
CA PRO A 209 -2.10 -17.49 -6.34
C PRO A 209 -1.67 -18.91 -5.98
N TRP A 210 -2.64 -19.79 -5.75
CA TRP A 210 -2.45 -21.24 -5.75
C TRP A 210 -3.01 -21.78 -7.07
N ALA A 211 -2.25 -21.54 -8.14
CA ALA A 211 -2.69 -21.78 -9.51
C ALA A 211 -3.18 -23.21 -9.76
N GLY A 212 -2.60 -24.21 -9.08
CA GLY A 212 -3.02 -25.61 -9.15
C GLY A 212 -4.45 -25.85 -8.70
N GLN A 213 -5.01 -24.98 -7.87
CA GLN A 213 -6.36 -25.12 -7.33
C GLN A 213 -7.31 -23.98 -7.76
N GLY A 214 -6.83 -22.97 -8.51
CA GLY A 214 -7.66 -21.84 -8.94
C GLY A 214 -8.13 -20.96 -7.78
N MET A 215 -7.33 -20.83 -6.74
CA MET A 215 -7.60 -20.04 -5.54
C MET A 215 -6.36 -19.31 -5.07
N SER A 216 -6.49 -18.18 -4.41
CA SER A 216 -5.40 -17.53 -3.70
C SER A 216 -5.28 -17.98 -2.25
N ARG A 217 -4.08 -17.82 -1.67
CA ARG A 217 -3.79 -18.06 -0.25
C ARG A 217 -3.29 -16.80 0.41
N ARG A 218 -3.66 -16.56 1.67
CA ARG A 218 -3.26 -15.40 2.44
C ARG A 218 -1.96 -15.62 3.18
N GLY A 219 -1.15 -14.60 3.25
CA GLY A 219 0.08 -14.57 4.01
C GLY A 219 0.54 -13.16 4.30
N TYR A 220 1.80 -13.05 4.67
CA TYR A 220 2.43 -11.78 5.00
C TYR A 220 3.74 -11.59 4.24
N ILE A 221 4.03 -10.32 3.92
CA ILE A 221 5.32 -9.88 3.41
C ILE A 221 6.02 -9.06 4.48
N PHE A 222 7.30 -9.36 4.71
CA PHE A 222 8.18 -8.68 5.66
C PHE A 222 9.32 -8.00 4.91
N LEU A 223 9.53 -6.73 5.16
CA LEU A 223 10.64 -5.96 4.61
C LEU A 223 11.64 -5.64 5.71
N GLY A 224 12.68 -6.46 5.86
CA GLY A 224 13.72 -6.30 6.87
C GLY A 224 13.32 -6.67 8.31
N ALA A 225 12.15 -7.28 8.52
CA ALA A 225 11.63 -7.66 9.83
C ALA A 225 11.68 -9.19 10.01
N THR A 226 12.87 -9.78 9.98
CA THR A 226 13.07 -11.23 9.93
C THR A 226 12.64 -11.97 11.19
N ASN A 227 12.64 -11.30 12.37
CA ASN A 227 12.29 -11.88 13.66
C ASN A 227 10.85 -11.56 14.10
N GLU A 228 10.07 -10.87 13.27
CA GLU A 228 8.76 -10.31 13.64
C GLU A 228 7.58 -11.19 13.22
N ARG A 229 7.81 -12.46 12.86
CA ARG A 229 6.74 -13.38 12.47
C ARG A 229 5.61 -13.46 13.50
N SER A 230 5.93 -13.47 14.78
CA SER A 230 4.95 -13.57 15.87
C SER A 230 4.01 -12.36 15.99
N THR A 231 4.43 -11.21 15.46
CA THR A 231 3.63 -9.98 15.44
C THR A 231 2.57 -9.99 14.33
N ALA A 232 2.75 -10.82 13.30
CA ALA A 232 1.80 -10.97 12.19
C ALA A 232 0.69 -11.93 12.59
N GLN A 233 -0.42 -11.37 13.07
CA GLN A 233 -1.60 -12.11 13.52
C GLN A 233 -2.84 -11.73 12.68
N PRO A 234 -3.78 -12.66 12.43
CA PRO A 234 -3.70 -14.08 12.75
C PRO A 234 -2.67 -14.85 11.92
N GLU A 235 -2.28 -16.04 12.36
CA GLU A 235 -1.41 -16.90 11.54
C GLU A 235 -2.01 -17.16 10.17
N ARG A 236 -1.15 -17.19 9.15
CA ARG A 236 -1.51 -17.34 7.74
C ARG A 236 -0.78 -18.49 7.08
N ASP A 237 -1.13 -18.77 5.84
CA ASP A 237 -0.61 -19.91 5.07
C ASP A 237 0.85 -19.74 4.65
N PHE A 238 1.38 -18.50 4.57
CA PHE A 238 2.76 -18.23 4.17
C PHE A 238 3.32 -16.91 4.71
N TYR A 239 4.67 -16.82 4.67
CA TYR A 239 5.45 -15.65 5.10
C TYR A 239 6.62 -15.42 4.13
N LEU A 240 6.65 -14.24 3.48
CA LEU A 240 7.73 -13.85 2.58
C LEU A 240 8.60 -12.78 3.25
N HIS A 241 9.88 -13.04 3.35
CA HIS A 241 10.83 -12.13 3.97
C HIS A 241 11.82 -11.58 2.93
N PHE A 242 11.96 -10.26 2.86
CA PHE A 242 12.99 -9.60 2.10
C PHE A 242 14.08 -9.14 3.04
N LEU A 243 15.30 -9.67 2.84
CA LEU A 243 16.43 -9.40 3.71
C LEU A 243 17.12 -8.08 3.36
N SER A 244 17.74 -7.46 4.36
CA SER A 244 18.52 -6.24 4.22
C SER A 244 19.69 -6.45 3.24
N PRO A 245 19.85 -5.59 2.21
CA PRO A 245 20.95 -5.70 1.26
C PRO A 245 22.26 -5.09 1.79
N TYR A 246 22.20 -4.28 2.85
CA TYR A 246 23.36 -3.59 3.45
C TYR A 246 23.56 -4.02 4.89
N GLY A 247 24.85 -4.15 5.30
CA GLY A 247 25.23 -4.64 6.62
C GLY A 247 25.43 -6.16 6.67
N GLU A 248 26.12 -6.62 7.71
CA GLU A 248 26.37 -8.04 7.98
C GLU A 248 25.32 -8.58 8.98
N GLU A 249 24.09 -8.71 8.59
CA GLU A 249 23.14 -9.48 9.40
C GLU A 249 23.39 -10.98 9.23
N LYS A 250 24.04 -11.60 10.19
CA LYS A 250 24.04 -13.06 10.37
C LYS A 250 22.72 -13.46 11.04
N VAL A 251 21.65 -13.41 10.27
CA VAL A 251 20.35 -13.90 10.74
C VAL A 251 20.32 -15.41 10.54
N GLU A 252 20.09 -16.15 11.61
CA GLU A 252 19.78 -17.58 11.52
C GLU A 252 18.38 -17.71 10.93
N LEU A 253 18.30 -18.06 9.64
CA LEU A 253 17.05 -18.10 8.92
C LEU A 253 16.25 -19.36 9.26
N SER A 254 14.97 -19.18 9.46
CA SER A 254 14.04 -20.26 9.72
C SER A 254 14.02 -21.30 8.59
N GLN A 255 13.83 -22.59 8.96
CA GLN A 255 13.69 -23.70 8.01
C GLN A 255 12.23 -24.13 7.82
N LYS A 256 11.26 -23.33 8.30
CA LYS A 256 9.85 -23.67 8.21
C LYS A 256 9.39 -23.73 6.75
N PRO A 257 8.46 -24.65 6.43
CA PRO A 257 8.02 -24.89 5.05
C PRO A 257 7.06 -23.83 4.51
N ASP A 258 6.62 -22.90 5.33
CA ASP A 258 5.73 -21.79 5.00
C ASP A 258 6.46 -20.45 4.92
N GLU A 259 7.81 -20.43 5.02
CA GLU A 259 8.63 -19.23 4.97
C GLU A 259 9.57 -19.25 3.77
N ILE A 260 9.63 -18.11 3.06
CA ILE A 260 10.57 -17.88 1.95
C ILE A 260 11.35 -16.61 2.23
N PHE A 261 12.67 -16.65 2.04
CA PHE A 261 13.55 -15.50 2.20
C PHE A 261 14.15 -15.11 0.85
N PHE A 262 13.98 -13.84 0.49
CA PHE A 262 14.58 -13.24 -0.69
C PHE A 262 15.74 -12.34 -0.28
N ARG A 263 16.90 -12.55 -0.91
CA ARG A 263 18.11 -11.75 -0.67
C ARG A 263 18.67 -11.25 -1.98
N ILE A 264 19.11 -10.00 -2.02
CA ILE A 264 19.97 -9.52 -3.10
C ILE A 264 21.38 -10.05 -2.84
N SER A 265 21.83 -10.97 -3.68
CA SER A 265 23.14 -11.64 -3.55
C SER A 265 24.25 -10.90 -4.29
N GLN A 266 23.91 -10.17 -5.34
CA GLN A 266 24.86 -9.43 -6.16
C GLN A 266 24.32 -8.03 -6.46
N LYS A 267 25.14 -7.03 -6.24
CA LYS A 267 24.87 -5.63 -6.52
C LYS A 267 25.98 -5.12 -7.45
N ASN A 268 25.63 -4.54 -8.58
CA ASN A 268 26.61 -3.86 -9.42
C ASN A 268 26.73 -2.38 -9.05
N MET A 269 27.73 -1.71 -9.60
CA MET A 269 27.97 -0.28 -9.33
C MET A 269 26.75 0.58 -9.70
N ASP A 270 26.07 0.29 -10.82
CA ASP A 270 24.92 1.08 -11.26
C ASP A 270 23.76 1.02 -10.25
N PHE A 271 23.52 -0.15 -9.66
CA PHE A 271 22.51 -0.32 -8.61
C PHE A 271 22.92 0.44 -7.34
N GLU A 272 24.18 0.27 -6.90
CA GLU A 272 24.69 0.92 -5.69
C GLU A 272 24.64 2.45 -5.80
N ASP A 273 25.13 3.00 -6.91
CA ASP A 273 25.12 4.44 -7.16
C ASP A 273 23.69 4.98 -7.22
N MET A 274 22.82 4.30 -7.94
CA MET A 274 21.43 4.74 -8.07
C MET A 274 20.66 4.62 -6.76
N MET A 275 20.93 3.58 -5.95
CA MET A 275 20.33 3.41 -4.63
C MET A 275 20.77 4.52 -3.67
N ARG A 276 22.06 4.88 -3.67
CA ARG A 276 22.57 6.03 -2.90
C ARG A 276 21.95 7.34 -3.36
N ARG A 277 21.85 7.57 -4.67
CA ARG A 277 21.17 8.76 -5.22
C ARG A 277 19.69 8.81 -4.82
N TYR A 278 18.99 7.70 -4.87
CA TYR A 278 17.60 7.62 -4.39
C TYR A 278 17.50 8.03 -2.92
N ALA A 279 18.32 7.42 -2.07
CA ALA A 279 18.34 7.70 -0.64
C ALA A 279 18.74 9.15 -0.35
N GLY A 280 19.79 9.67 -0.98
CA GLY A 280 20.23 11.06 -0.85
C GLY A 280 19.16 12.06 -1.30
N ALA A 281 18.48 11.80 -2.42
CA ALA A 281 17.39 12.65 -2.89
C ALA A 281 16.17 12.64 -1.93
N LYS A 282 15.83 11.49 -1.36
CA LYS A 282 14.77 11.37 -0.35
C LYS A 282 15.11 12.12 0.94
N GLU A 283 16.35 12.02 1.41
CA GLU A 283 16.83 12.77 2.57
C GLU A 283 16.77 14.28 2.30
N MET A 284 17.28 14.73 1.16
CA MET A 284 17.23 16.14 0.78
C MET A 284 15.79 16.65 0.63
N SER A 285 14.89 15.84 0.10
CA SER A 285 13.46 16.17 0.03
C SER A 285 12.85 16.35 1.42
N SER A 286 13.22 15.50 2.39
CA SER A 286 12.66 15.55 3.75
C SER A 286 13.01 16.82 4.53
N ILE A 287 14.17 17.42 4.24
CA ILE A 287 14.66 18.66 4.89
C ILE A 287 14.41 19.92 4.05
N SER A 288 13.85 19.79 2.85
CA SER A 288 13.57 20.89 1.94
C SER A 288 12.08 21.23 1.91
N SER A 289 11.75 22.43 1.42
CA SER A 289 10.36 22.90 1.26
C SER A 289 10.14 23.53 -0.13
N GLY A 290 8.86 23.71 -0.49
CA GLY A 290 8.48 24.37 -1.75
C GLY A 290 9.03 23.69 -3.00
N SER A 291 9.43 24.48 -3.99
CA SER A 291 9.92 24.00 -5.29
C SER A 291 11.18 23.12 -5.19
N ASN A 292 12.04 23.36 -4.20
CA ASN A 292 13.24 22.54 -3.99
C ASN A 292 12.89 21.12 -3.57
N LYS A 293 11.90 20.97 -2.69
CA LYS A 293 11.37 19.66 -2.29
C LYS A 293 10.87 18.87 -3.51
N GLU A 294 10.07 19.53 -4.37
CA GLU A 294 9.55 18.92 -5.58
C GLU A 294 10.66 18.48 -6.55
N GLN A 295 11.75 19.24 -6.66
CA GLN A 295 12.89 18.85 -7.49
C GLN A 295 13.61 17.63 -6.94
N TYR A 296 13.84 17.56 -5.62
CA TYR A 296 14.43 16.37 -5.01
C TYR A 296 13.51 15.15 -5.12
N GLU A 297 12.19 15.33 -4.98
CA GLU A 297 11.22 14.25 -5.19
C GLU A 297 11.24 13.74 -6.63
N ARG A 298 11.31 14.64 -7.63
CA ARG A 298 11.46 14.23 -9.03
C ARG A 298 12.73 13.42 -9.29
N LYS A 299 13.86 13.84 -8.70
CA LYS A 299 15.12 13.09 -8.81
C LYS A 299 15.07 11.75 -8.10
N ALA A 300 14.43 11.68 -6.95
CA ALA A 300 14.18 10.43 -6.25
C ALA A 300 13.29 9.49 -7.09
N ASP A 301 12.23 10.00 -7.72
CA ASP A 301 11.36 9.20 -8.58
C ASP A 301 12.08 8.68 -9.84
N GLN A 302 12.95 9.48 -10.46
CA GLN A 302 13.78 9.02 -11.57
C GLN A 302 14.70 7.86 -11.15
N ALA A 303 15.37 8.00 -10.01
CA ALA A 303 16.22 6.95 -9.46
C ALA A 303 15.40 5.68 -9.11
N ARG A 304 14.21 5.84 -8.53
CA ARG A 304 13.31 4.74 -8.21
C ARG A 304 12.86 3.97 -9.46
N ILE A 305 12.47 4.68 -10.53
CA ILE A 305 12.08 4.06 -11.80
C ILE A 305 13.23 3.21 -12.36
N PHE A 306 14.45 3.75 -12.33
CA PHE A 306 15.64 3.00 -12.74
C PHE A 306 15.83 1.74 -11.88
N LEU A 307 15.76 1.85 -10.56
CA LEU A 307 15.94 0.74 -9.62
C LEU A 307 14.89 -0.36 -9.80
N HIS A 308 13.62 0.02 -9.99
CA HIS A 308 12.55 -0.96 -10.28
C HIS A 308 12.81 -1.70 -11.59
N LYS A 309 13.17 -0.96 -12.64
CA LYS A 309 13.53 -1.56 -13.93
C LYS A 309 14.74 -2.47 -13.79
N TRP A 310 15.78 -2.00 -13.11
CA TRP A 310 16.99 -2.79 -12.89
C TRP A 310 16.71 -4.08 -12.11
N LEU A 311 15.95 -4.02 -11.02
CA LEU A 311 15.56 -5.21 -10.25
C LEU A 311 14.75 -6.18 -11.10
N ARG A 312 13.78 -5.71 -11.85
CA ARG A 312 12.95 -6.54 -12.74
C ARG A 312 13.80 -7.25 -13.80
N ASP A 313 14.67 -6.51 -14.46
CA ASP A 313 15.45 -7.01 -15.60
C ASP A 313 16.62 -7.92 -15.14
N ASN A 314 17.10 -7.76 -13.91
CA ASN A 314 18.22 -8.53 -13.35
C ASN A 314 17.79 -9.53 -12.24
N LEU A 315 16.52 -9.65 -11.91
CA LEU A 315 16.02 -10.47 -10.81
C LEU A 315 16.62 -11.88 -10.82
N THR A 316 16.70 -12.50 -12.00
CA THR A 316 17.25 -13.85 -12.18
C THR A 316 18.72 -14.00 -11.81
N ARG A 317 19.49 -12.92 -11.83
CA ARG A 317 20.95 -12.92 -11.54
C ARG A 317 21.26 -12.45 -10.12
N VAL A 318 20.46 -11.50 -9.60
CA VAL A 318 20.81 -10.77 -8.40
C VAL A 318 20.05 -11.25 -7.16
N ILE A 319 18.94 -11.95 -7.33
CA ILE A 319 18.17 -12.48 -6.20
C ILE A 319 18.48 -13.94 -5.97
N SER A 320 18.75 -14.30 -4.71
CA SER A 320 18.75 -15.66 -4.22
C SER A 320 17.55 -15.89 -3.32
N ILE A 321 17.03 -17.10 -3.36
CA ILE A 321 15.88 -17.56 -2.58
C ILE A 321 16.35 -18.59 -1.57
N GLN A 322 15.96 -18.44 -0.32
CA GLN A 322 16.17 -19.49 0.68
C GLN A 322 14.81 -20.07 1.09
N TYR A 323 14.70 -21.38 0.97
CA TYR A 323 13.51 -22.14 1.32
C TYR A 323 13.86 -23.45 2.00
N LYS A 324 13.25 -23.75 3.14
CA LYS A 324 13.56 -24.96 3.97
C LYS A 324 15.05 -25.14 4.25
N GLY A 325 15.76 -24.07 4.55
CA GLY A 325 17.20 -24.09 4.84
C GLY A 325 18.11 -24.24 3.60
N LYS A 326 17.56 -24.39 2.40
CA LYS A 326 18.33 -24.50 1.14
C LYS A 326 18.29 -23.18 0.39
N GLN A 327 19.46 -22.76 -0.08
CA GLN A 327 19.56 -21.63 -0.99
C GLN A 327 19.40 -22.12 -2.42
N VAL A 328 18.53 -21.47 -3.17
CA VAL A 328 18.21 -21.76 -4.58
C VAL A 328 18.37 -20.47 -5.38
N SER A 329 19.03 -20.55 -6.53
CA SER A 329 19.07 -19.43 -7.46
C SER A 329 17.75 -19.33 -8.23
N VAL A 330 17.42 -18.12 -8.72
CA VAL A 330 16.20 -17.95 -9.52
C VAL A 330 16.22 -18.80 -10.80
N PRO A 331 17.34 -18.91 -11.57
CA PRO A 331 17.38 -19.81 -12.73
C PRO A 331 17.10 -21.28 -12.40
N GLU A 332 17.60 -21.79 -11.27
CA GLU A 332 17.29 -23.15 -10.81
C GLU A 332 15.79 -23.30 -10.52
N ALA A 333 15.19 -22.32 -9.82
CA ALA A 333 13.76 -22.32 -9.52
C ALA A 333 12.91 -22.27 -10.80
N LEU A 334 13.29 -21.44 -11.79
CA LEU A 334 12.60 -21.35 -13.08
C LEU A 334 12.64 -22.69 -13.83
N SER A 335 13.79 -23.38 -13.83
CA SER A 335 13.94 -24.69 -14.43
C SER A 335 13.13 -25.76 -13.68
N GLN A 336 13.24 -25.78 -12.35
CA GLN A 336 12.54 -26.76 -11.51
C GLN A 336 11.03 -26.70 -11.65
N PHE A 337 10.47 -25.49 -11.68
CA PHE A 337 9.02 -25.28 -11.73
C PHE A 337 8.48 -24.95 -13.12
N HIS A 338 9.31 -25.01 -14.17
CA HIS A 338 8.96 -24.68 -15.57
C HIS A 338 8.28 -23.30 -15.70
N LEU A 339 8.83 -22.28 -15.05
CA LEU A 339 8.27 -20.95 -15.02
C LEU A 339 8.87 -20.03 -16.08
N ASN A 340 8.01 -19.17 -16.64
CA ASN A 340 8.43 -18.00 -17.41
C ASN A 340 7.98 -16.73 -16.69
N ILE A 341 8.95 -15.84 -16.39
CA ILE A 341 8.70 -14.57 -15.67
C ILE A 341 9.19 -13.34 -16.46
N ARG A 342 9.65 -13.50 -17.72
CA ARG A 342 10.37 -12.47 -18.47
C ARG A 342 9.65 -11.14 -18.57
N ASP A 343 8.37 -11.16 -18.94
CA ASP A 343 7.62 -9.95 -19.28
C ASP A 343 6.70 -9.50 -18.12
N LEU A 344 6.93 -10.04 -16.93
CA LEU A 344 6.12 -9.73 -15.76
C LEU A 344 6.65 -8.51 -15.01
N SER A 345 5.78 -7.85 -14.26
CA SER A 345 6.17 -6.84 -13.27
C SER A 345 7.08 -7.45 -12.20
N LEU A 346 7.85 -6.62 -11.47
CA LEU A 346 8.67 -7.09 -10.35
C LEU A 346 7.82 -7.85 -9.32
N ARG A 347 6.64 -7.33 -8.99
CA ARG A 347 5.68 -7.98 -8.11
C ARG A 347 5.30 -9.38 -8.60
N ASP A 348 4.88 -9.47 -9.86
CA ASP A 348 4.37 -10.72 -10.43
C ASP A 348 5.48 -11.76 -10.59
N GLN A 349 6.73 -11.33 -10.88
CA GLN A 349 7.89 -12.21 -10.87
C GLN A 349 8.13 -12.85 -9.50
N VAL A 350 8.14 -12.02 -8.44
CA VAL A 350 8.33 -12.48 -7.05
C VAL A 350 7.19 -13.39 -6.61
N PHE A 351 5.95 -12.99 -6.86
CA PHE A 351 4.77 -13.75 -6.43
C PHE A 351 4.66 -15.08 -7.16
N ARG A 352 5.01 -15.13 -8.44
CA ARG A 352 5.02 -16.37 -9.19
C ARG A 352 6.07 -17.36 -8.70
N LEU A 353 7.26 -16.87 -8.34
CA LEU A 353 8.29 -17.68 -7.70
C LEU A 353 7.82 -18.19 -6.33
N ALA A 354 7.31 -17.30 -5.46
CA ALA A 354 6.82 -17.68 -4.14
C ALA A 354 5.68 -18.70 -4.23
N SER A 355 4.73 -18.50 -5.14
CA SER A 355 3.61 -19.41 -5.39
C SER A 355 4.09 -20.81 -5.80
N ALA A 356 5.12 -20.90 -6.63
CA ALA A 356 5.69 -22.17 -7.05
C ALA A 356 6.35 -22.94 -5.89
N PHE A 357 7.14 -22.28 -5.06
CA PHE A 357 7.75 -22.91 -3.90
C PHE A 357 6.71 -23.38 -2.86
N LEU A 358 5.65 -22.62 -2.68
CA LEU A 358 4.63 -22.88 -1.65
C LEU A 358 3.51 -23.81 -2.15
N GLY A 359 3.38 -24.02 -3.45
CA GLY A 359 2.31 -24.84 -4.03
C GLY A 359 2.27 -26.25 -3.46
N ASP A 360 3.42 -26.92 -3.35
CA ASP A 360 3.51 -28.25 -2.75
C ASP A 360 3.19 -28.23 -1.25
N ARG A 361 3.56 -27.16 -0.55
CA ARG A 361 3.21 -26.99 0.87
C ARG A 361 1.71 -26.84 1.06
N PHE A 362 1.05 -26.02 0.25
CA PHE A 362 -0.41 -25.87 0.29
C PHE A 362 -1.11 -27.20 -0.01
N LYS A 363 -0.62 -27.94 -1.00
CA LYS A 363 -1.16 -29.27 -1.35
C LYS A 363 -0.96 -30.30 -0.23
N GLN A 364 0.18 -30.27 0.46
CA GLN A 364 0.43 -31.15 1.62
C GLN A 364 -0.45 -30.80 2.81
N GLN A 365 -0.71 -29.51 3.02
CA GLN A 365 -1.54 -29.03 4.12
C GLN A 365 -3.03 -29.31 3.87
N TYR A 366 -3.48 -29.18 2.60
CA TYR A 366 -4.86 -29.32 2.18
C TYR A 366 -4.97 -30.25 0.96
N PRO A 367 -4.69 -31.56 1.12
CA PRO A 367 -4.57 -32.50 0.00
C PRO A 367 -5.87 -32.69 -0.79
N LEU A 368 -7.00 -32.48 -0.14
CA LEU A 368 -8.35 -32.63 -0.72
C LEU A 368 -9.05 -31.29 -0.95
N TYR A 369 -8.30 -30.18 -0.99
CA TYR A 369 -8.87 -28.87 -1.32
C TYR A 369 -9.44 -28.87 -2.75
N PRO A 370 -10.62 -28.25 -2.99
CA PRO A 370 -11.27 -28.25 -4.29
C PRO A 370 -10.42 -27.59 -5.38
N LYS A 371 -10.61 -28.05 -6.61
CA LYS A 371 -9.96 -27.48 -7.78
C LYS A 371 -10.98 -26.70 -8.62
N PHE A 372 -10.76 -25.40 -8.75
CA PHE A 372 -11.61 -24.50 -9.53
C PHE A 372 -10.97 -24.29 -10.93
N ASN A 373 -11.44 -25.04 -11.92
CA ASN A 373 -10.85 -25.02 -13.26
C ASN A 373 -11.31 -23.78 -14.06
N GLY A 374 -10.35 -23.11 -14.71
CA GLY A 374 -10.65 -22.01 -15.65
C GLY A 374 -10.99 -20.67 -15.00
N PHE A 375 -10.79 -20.54 -13.67
CA PHE A 375 -10.91 -19.29 -12.93
C PHE A 375 -9.93 -19.30 -11.75
N GLU A 376 -9.52 -18.11 -11.32
CA GLU A 376 -8.70 -17.91 -10.13
C GLU A 376 -9.46 -17.02 -9.14
N PHE A 377 -9.94 -17.61 -8.07
CA PHE A 377 -10.63 -16.89 -7.02
C PHE A 377 -9.65 -16.25 -6.06
N THR A 378 -9.92 -15.01 -5.71
CA THR A 378 -9.26 -14.27 -4.64
C THR A 378 -10.17 -14.18 -3.44
N MET A 379 -9.65 -13.76 -2.28
CA MET A 379 -10.48 -13.53 -1.09
C MET A 379 -11.52 -12.43 -1.29
N GLU A 380 -11.32 -11.54 -2.25
CA GLU A 380 -12.29 -10.52 -2.63
C GLU A 380 -13.42 -11.07 -3.50
N THR A 381 -13.10 -11.94 -4.46
CA THR A 381 -14.09 -12.48 -5.42
C THR A 381 -14.81 -13.73 -4.90
N MET A 382 -14.23 -14.42 -3.94
CA MET A 382 -14.76 -15.65 -3.35
C MET A 382 -16.17 -15.51 -2.76
N PRO A 383 -16.48 -14.48 -1.91
CA PRO A 383 -17.82 -14.35 -1.33
C PRO A 383 -18.92 -14.20 -2.38
N GLN A 384 -18.63 -13.43 -3.45
CA GLN A 384 -19.58 -13.22 -4.55
C GLN A 384 -19.83 -14.51 -5.34
N ALA A 385 -18.77 -15.31 -5.56
CA ALA A 385 -18.89 -16.59 -6.25
C ALA A 385 -19.65 -17.63 -5.41
N ALA A 386 -19.41 -17.67 -4.09
CA ALA A 386 -20.16 -18.52 -3.16
C ALA A 386 -21.64 -18.13 -3.10
N GLU A 387 -21.94 -16.83 -3.03
CA GLU A 387 -23.31 -16.35 -3.06
C GLU A 387 -24.01 -16.69 -4.38
N ALA A 388 -23.32 -16.57 -5.52
CA ALA A 388 -23.85 -16.96 -6.82
C ALA A 388 -24.13 -18.48 -6.89
N ALA A 389 -23.26 -19.32 -6.32
CA ALA A 389 -23.47 -20.75 -6.22
C ALA A 389 -24.66 -21.11 -5.32
N ILE A 390 -24.81 -20.45 -4.17
CA ILE A 390 -25.96 -20.60 -3.30
C ILE A 390 -27.26 -20.22 -4.02
N ARG A 391 -27.30 -19.10 -4.72
CA ARG A 391 -28.46 -18.67 -5.52
C ARG A 391 -28.82 -19.71 -6.60
N ALA A 392 -27.81 -20.29 -7.26
CA ALA A 392 -28.05 -21.37 -8.23
C ALA A 392 -28.66 -22.59 -7.56
N ILE A 393 -28.19 -23.00 -6.38
CA ILE A 393 -28.78 -24.06 -5.56
C ILE A 393 -30.24 -23.74 -5.23
N LEU A 394 -30.60 -22.47 -5.01
CA LEU A 394 -31.98 -22.03 -4.73
C LEU A 394 -32.87 -21.94 -5.98
N GLY A 395 -32.39 -22.35 -7.14
CA GLY A 395 -33.17 -22.37 -8.39
C GLY A 395 -33.06 -21.12 -9.26
N ASN A 396 -32.13 -20.20 -8.95
CA ASN A 396 -31.85 -19.05 -9.80
C ASN A 396 -30.94 -19.42 -10.98
N ALA A 397 -30.78 -18.50 -11.93
CA ALA A 397 -29.91 -18.68 -13.09
C ALA A 397 -28.45 -18.97 -12.68
N VAL A 398 -27.86 -19.99 -13.31
CA VAL A 398 -26.48 -20.40 -13.05
C VAL A 398 -25.52 -19.50 -13.79
N THR A 399 -24.68 -18.78 -13.05
CA THR A 399 -23.59 -17.97 -13.61
C THR A 399 -22.33 -18.82 -13.79
N ARG A 400 -21.40 -18.39 -14.66
CA ARG A 400 -20.14 -19.10 -14.84
C ARG A 400 -19.32 -19.30 -13.56
N PRO A 401 -19.14 -18.28 -12.67
CA PRO A 401 -18.49 -18.50 -11.38
C PRO A 401 -19.22 -19.52 -10.50
N ALA A 402 -20.57 -19.46 -10.46
CA ALA A 402 -21.38 -20.44 -9.70
C ALA A 402 -21.14 -21.87 -10.20
N GLN A 403 -21.15 -22.09 -11.52
CA GLN A 403 -20.87 -23.39 -12.10
C GLN A 403 -19.49 -23.91 -11.71
N ILE A 404 -18.44 -23.07 -11.82
CA ILE A 404 -17.07 -23.46 -11.46
C ILE A 404 -16.97 -23.87 -9.98
N VAL A 405 -17.66 -23.15 -9.10
CA VAL A 405 -17.71 -23.48 -7.66
C VAL A 405 -18.43 -24.80 -7.42
N LEU A 406 -19.59 -25.00 -8.04
CA LEU A 406 -20.38 -26.23 -7.89
C LEU A 406 -19.62 -27.45 -8.46
N ASP A 407 -19.00 -27.32 -9.60
CA ASP A 407 -18.14 -28.35 -10.20
C ASP A 407 -16.94 -28.68 -9.30
N GLY A 408 -16.23 -27.64 -8.81
CA GLY A 408 -15.07 -27.81 -7.95
C GLY A 408 -15.38 -28.47 -6.61
N LEU A 409 -16.56 -28.23 -6.06
CA LEU A 409 -17.07 -28.87 -4.82
C LEU A 409 -17.78 -30.21 -5.08
N ASN A 410 -17.89 -30.64 -6.34
CA ASN A 410 -18.65 -31.82 -6.78
C ASN A 410 -20.10 -31.79 -6.27
N LEU A 411 -20.77 -30.65 -6.39
CA LEU A 411 -22.18 -30.45 -5.96
C LEU A 411 -23.16 -30.40 -7.15
N ALA A 412 -22.65 -30.42 -8.35
CA ALA A 412 -23.45 -30.48 -9.57
C ALA A 412 -22.64 -31.07 -10.72
N HIS A 413 -23.34 -31.67 -11.67
CA HIS A 413 -22.78 -32.14 -12.94
C HIS A 413 -23.71 -31.81 -14.09
N MET A 414 -23.16 -31.78 -15.33
CA MET A 414 -23.97 -31.59 -16.52
C MET A 414 -24.53 -32.92 -17.02
N GLU A 415 -25.84 -33.03 -17.09
CA GLU A 415 -26.54 -34.19 -17.66
C GLU A 415 -27.51 -33.68 -18.74
N ASN A 416 -27.36 -34.21 -19.98
CA ASN A 416 -28.19 -33.81 -21.14
C ASN A 416 -28.31 -32.29 -21.36
N GLY A 417 -27.26 -31.52 -21.03
CA GLY A 417 -27.22 -30.05 -21.16
C GLY A 417 -27.93 -29.29 -20.01
N GLN A 418 -28.37 -29.99 -19.00
CA GLN A 418 -28.93 -29.41 -17.77
C GLN A 418 -28.00 -29.63 -16.58
N LEU A 419 -27.95 -28.66 -15.66
CA LEU A 419 -27.20 -28.80 -14.42
C LEU A 419 -28.02 -29.58 -13.39
N VAL A 420 -27.53 -30.75 -13.02
CA VAL A 420 -28.13 -31.61 -11.99
C VAL A 420 -27.32 -31.42 -10.70
N PHE A 421 -28.03 -31.10 -9.60
CA PHE A 421 -27.44 -30.96 -8.29
C PHE A 421 -27.38 -32.30 -7.57
N THR A 422 -26.23 -32.61 -6.99
CA THR A 422 -26.00 -33.84 -6.20
C THR A 422 -25.06 -33.52 -5.03
N THR A 423 -25.19 -34.31 -3.95
CA THR A 423 -24.27 -34.27 -2.80
C THR A 423 -23.49 -35.58 -2.67
N GLU A 424 -23.89 -36.63 -3.42
CA GLU A 424 -23.32 -37.98 -3.30
C GLU A 424 -21.85 -38.03 -3.74
N ASP A 425 -21.46 -37.26 -4.77
CA ASP A 425 -20.11 -37.23 -5.30
C ASP A 425 -19.18 -36.31 -4.50
N SER A 426 -19.73 -35.42 -3.66
CA SER A 426 -18.97 -34.48 -2.88
C SER A 426 -18.34 -35.11 -1.64
N VAL A 427 -17.02 -35.18 -1.61
CA VAL A 427 -16.28 -35.66 -0.42
C VAL A 427 -16.53 -34.76 0.80
N TYR A 428 -16.81 -33.48 0.58
CA TYR A 428 -17.10 -32.50 1.63
C TYR A 428 -18.48 -32.77 2.25
N ALA A 429 -19.48 -32.93 1.43
CA ALA A 429 -20.85 -33.26 1.85
C ALA A 429 -20.86 -34.59 2.60
N ARG A 430 -20.26 -35.62 2.03
CA ARG A 430 -20.17 -36.96 2.65
C ARG A 430 -19.53 -36.92 4.03
N SER A 431 -18.42 -36.17 4.17
CA SER A 431 -17.74 -36.05 5.48
C SER A 431 -18.65 -35.43 6.55
N ILE A 432 -19.42 -34.41 6.20
CA ILE A 432 -20.36 -33.76 7.13
C ILE A 432 -21.44 -34.77 7.55
N LEU A 433 -22.01 -35.52 6.61
CA LEU A 433 -23.02 -36.52 6.87
C LEU A 433 -22.47 -37.65 7.73
N GLU A 434 -21.31 -38.21 7.43
CA GLU A 434 -20.66 -39.24 8.23
C GLU A 434 -20.44 -38.80 9.69
N ARG A 435 -20.03 -37.56 9.90
CA ARG A 435 -19.85 -36.99 11.24
C ARG A 435 -21.21 -36.87 11.96
N LEU A 436 -22.23 -36.36 11.25
CA LEU A 436 -23.57 -36.18 11.82
C LEU A 436 -24.22 -37.50 12.19
N TYR A 437 -24.14 -38.52 11.32
CA TYR A 437 -24.77 -39.81 11.54
C TYR A 437 -24.01 -40.71 12.55
N LYS A 438 -22.75 -40.43 12.87
CA LYS A 438 -22.03 -41.04 13.99
C LYS A 438 -22.50 -40.54 15.36
N LEU A 439 -23.16 -39.39 15.42
CA LEU A 439 -23.71 -38.86 16.66
C LEU A 439 -25.08 -39.49 16.96
N PRO A 440 -25.53 -39.54 18.23
CA PRO A 440 -26.93 -39.87 18.58
C PRO A 440 -27.92 -38.94 17.85
N GLU A 441 -29.14 -39.41 17.61
CA GLU A 441 -30.13 -38.68 16.77
C GLU A 441 -30.46 -37.28 17.25
N GLU A 442 -30.46 -37.03 18.54
CA GLU A 442 -30.75 -35.74 19.15
C GLU A 442 -29.54 -34.78 19.18
N LYS A 443 -28.37 -35.27 18.82
CA LYS A 443 -27.12 -34.47 18.84
C LYS A 443 -26.93 -33.69 17.54
N VAL A 444 -26.30 -32.53 17.67
CA VAL A 444 -25.96 -31.64 16.58
C VAL A 444 -24.44 -31.50 16.47
N ILE A 445 -23.94 -31.08 15.31
CA ILE A 445 -22.55 -30.68 15.17
C ILE A 445 -22.50 -29.15 15.29
N ASN A 446 -21.79 -28.64 16.28
CA ASN A 446 -21.66 -27.20 16.46
C ASN A 446 -20.74 -26.60 15.39
N ARG A 447 -20.94 -25.32 15.09
CA ARG A 447 -20.07 -24.59 14.16
C ARG A 447 -18.60 -24.69 14.54
N SER A 448 -18.27 -24.56 15.83
CA SER A 448 -16.90 -24.65 16.36
C SER A 448 -16.22 -26.00 16.12
N ASP A 449 -17.00 -27.08 15.92
CA ASP A 449 -16.48 -28.41 15.60
C ASP A 449 -16.17 -28.55 14.11
N LEU A 450 -16.76 -27.71 13.28
CA LEU A 450 -16.63 -27.72 11.81
C LEU A 450 -15.65 -26.66 11.31
N ILE A 451 -15.66 -25.48 11.89
CA ILE A 451 -14.87 -24.33 11.45
C ILE A 451 -14.04 -23.83 12.63
N GLN A 452 -12.74 -23.68 12.42
CA GLN A 452 -11.78 -23.20 13.40
C GLN A 452 -10.88 -22.11 12.80
N GLY A 453 -10.25 -21.33 13.67
CA GLY A 453 -9.36 -20.23 13.29
C GLY A 453 -9.81 -18.89 13.84
N ALA A 454 -9.02 -17.86 13.59
CA ALA A 454 -9.36 -16.49 13.95
C ALA A 454 -10.12 -15.83 12.79
N ARG A 455 -11.06 -14.96 13.11
CA ARG A 455 -12.00 -14.21 12.22
C ARG A 455 -11.83 -14.39 10.71
N ASP A 456 -10.78 -13.78 10.13
CA ASP A 456 -10.52 -13.78 8.67
C ASP A 456 -9.54 -14.89 8.22
N ALA A 457 -9.15 -15.79 9.12
CA ALA A 457 -8.36 -17.00 8.87
C ALA A 457 -9.10 -18.27 9.27
N GLU A 458 -10.43 -18.22 9.40
CA GLU A 458 -11.25 -19.39 9.65
C GLU A 458 -11.17 -20.39 8.50
N ARG A 459 -11.10 -21.68 8.84
CA ARG A 459 -11.10 -22.80 7.89
C ARG A 459 -11.93 -23.94 8.44
N ASP A 460 -12.51 -24.74 7.56
CA ASP A 460 -13.04 -26.03 7.94
C ASP A 460 -11.92 -26.94 8.48
N THR A 461 -12.26 -27.76 9.47
CA THR A 461 -11.29 -28.55 10.24
C THR A 461 -10.69 -29.73 9.48
N GLN A 462 -11.24 -30.12 8.34
CA GLN A 462 -10.85 -31.32 7.62
C GLN A 462 -10.18 -31.04 6.26
N PHE A 463 -10.73 -30.13 5.48
CA PHE A 463 -10.31 -29.87 4.09
C PHE A 463 -9.64 -28.50 3.93
N GLY A 464 -9.70 -27.64 4.96
CA GLY A 464 -9.18 -26.28 4.92
C GLY A 464 -9.98 -25.34 4.03
N LEU A 465 -11.27 -25.64 3.82
CA LEU A 465 -12.17 -24.76 3.07
C LEU A 465 -12.40 -23.44 3.82
N GLU A 466 -12.49 -22.38 3.09
CA GLU A 466 -13.00 -21.11 3.61
C GLU A 466 -14.48 -21.25 4.00
N PRO A 467 -14.95 -20.51 5.00
CA PRO A 467 -16.34 -20.57 5.44
C PRO A 467 -17.35 -20.38 4.32
N GLU A 468 -17.01 -19.56 3.31
CA GLU A 468 -17.84 -19.29 2.14
C GLU A 468 -18.06 -20.56 1.31
N TRP A 469 -17.01 -21.31 0.98
CA TRP A 469 -17.11 -22.57 0.26
C TRP A 469 -17.83 -23.63 1.09
N PHE A 470 -17.55 -23.66 2.38
CA PHE A 470 -18.20 -24.59 3.30
C PHE A 470 -19.72 -24.35 3.37
N MET A 471 -20.14 -23.05 3.33
CA MET A 471 -21.58 -22.71 3.28
C MET A 471 -22.26 -23.20 2.00
N VAL A 472 -21.59 -23.17 0.84
CA VAL A 472 -22.15 -23.72 -0.40
C VAL A 472 -22.47 -25.23 -0.22
N VAL A 473 -21.56 -25.98 0.42
CA VAL A 473 -21.77 -27.41 0.71
C VAL A 473 -22.96 -27.61 1.66
N LEU A 474 -23.03 -26.81 2.74
CA LEU A 474 -24.14 -26.95 3.70
C LEU A 474 -25.51 -26.64 3.05
N VAL A 475 -25.60 -25.59 2.23
CA VAL A 475 -26.85 -25.23 1.55
C VAL A 475 -27.25 -26.32 0.54
N ALA A 476 -26.28 -26.94 -0.15
CA ALA A 476 -26.57 -28.09 -1.02
C ALA A 476 -27.15 -29.28 -0.24
N LEU A 477 -26.57 -29.59 0.93
CA LEU A 477 -27.09 -30.65 1.81
C LEU A 477 -28.49 -30.32 2.34
N VAL A 478 -28.80 -29.07 2.67
CA VAL A 478 -30.13 -28.62 3.06
C VAL A 478 -31.14 -28.83 1.92
N ARG A 479 -30.74 -28.47 0.67
CA ARG A 479 -31.59 -28.67 -0.52
C ARG A 479 -31.96 -30.12 -0.72
N GLN A 480 -31.02 -31.04 -0.52
CA GLN A 480 -31.26 -32.48 -0.63
C GLN A 480 -32.04 -33.05 0.54
N GLY A 481 -32.35 -32.25 1.55
CA GLY A 481 -33.07 -32.68 2.75
C GLY A 481 -32.26 -33.56 3.69
N GLU A 482 -30.93 -33.56 3.57
CA GLU A 482 -30.02 -34.41 4.34
C GLU A 482 -29.64 -33.80 5.69
N ILE A 483 -29.70 -32.48 5.80
CA ILE A 483 -29.45 -31.75 7.05
C ILE A 483 -30.45 -30.61 7.24
N SER A 484 -30.48 -30.06 8.46
CA SER A 484 -31.05 -28.75 8.77
C SER A 484 -29.95 -27.86 9.35
N LEU A 485 -29.97 -26.59 8.98
CA LEU A 485 -29.02 -25.58 9.42
C LEU A 485 -29.66 -24.68 10.49
N ASN A 486 -29.08 -24.65 11.68
CA ASN A 486 -29.59 -23.85 12.79
C ASN A 486 -28.84 -22.52 12.85
N LEU A 487 -29.52 -21.41 12.59
CA LEU A 487 -29.00 -20.04 12.70
C LEU A 487 -29.60 -19.38 13.96
N PRO A 488 -29.04 -18.23 14.39
CA PRO A 488 -29.67 -17.41 15.43
C PRO A 488 -31.09 -16.99 15.00
N GLY A 489 -32.10 -17.53 15.70
CA GLY A 489 -33.50 -17.20 15.49
C GLY A 489 -34.23 -17.91 14.35
N VAL A 490 -33.55 -18.68 13.50
CA VAL A 490 -34.17 -19.39 12.39
C VAL A 490 -33.51 -20.76 12.16
N ARG A 491 -34.32 -21.77 11.85
CA ARG A 491 -33.85 -23.06 11.36
C ARG A 491 -34.19 -23.15 9.87
N ILE A 492 -33.20 -23.49 9.06
CA ILE A 492 -33.36 -23.69 7.62
C ILE A 492 -33.31 -25.19 7.31
N ASP A 493 -34.31 -25.70 6.62
CA ASP A 493 -34.39 -27.06 6.11
C ASP A 493 -34.91 -27.03 4.65
N SER A 494 -35.15 -28.20 4.07
CA SER A 494 -35.61 -28.29 2.68
C SER A 494 -36.99 -27.66 2.43
N ALA A 495 -37.82 -27.51 3.47
CA ALA A 495 -39.18 -26.97 3.35
C ALA A 495 -39.17 -25.41 3.29
N ASN A 496 -38.17 -24.77 3.89
CA ASN A 496 -38.04 -23.31 3.91
C ASN A 496 -36.68 -22.83 3.34
N LEU A 497 -36.17 -23.55 2.35
CA LEU A 497 -34.84 -23.31 1.77
C LEU A 497 -34.66 -21.85 1.26
N ASP A 498 -35.72 -21.19 0.80
CA ASP A 498 -35.68 -19.80 0.35
C ASP A 498 -35.21 -18.83 1.46
N GLU A 499 -35.36 -19.20 2.74
CA GLU A 499 -34.81 -18.39 3.85
C GLU A 499 -33.28 -18.25 3.75
N ALA A 500 -32.58 -19.26 3.19
CA ALA A 500 -31.14 -19.14 2.94
C ALA A 500 -30.81 -17.98 2.00
N GLY A 501 -31.63 -17.75 0.98
CA GLY A 501 -31.49 -16.60 0.08
C GLY A 501 -31.83 -15.27 0.74
N ARG A 502 -32.81 -15.24 1.64
CA ARG A 502 -33.25 -14.00 2.32
C ARG A 502 -32.25 -13.53 3.36
N VAL A 503 -31.68 -14.46 4.15
CA VAL A 503 -30.70 -14.08 5.19
C VAL A 503 -29.32 -13.74 4.60
N GLY A 504 -28.97 -14.27 3.42
CA GLY A 504 -27.71 -14.02 2.72
C GLY A 504 -26.47 -14.67 3.34
N LEU A 505 -25.38 -14.73 2.58
CA LEU A 505 -24.16 -15.42 2.95
C LEU A 505 -23.55 -14.96 4.31
N PRO A 506 -23.47 -13.66 4.66
CA PRO A 506 -22.89 -13.24 5.93
C PRO A 506 -23.65 -13.76 7.17
N MET A 507 -24.96 -13.92 7.08
CA MET A 507 -25.75 -14.49 8.17
C MET A 507 -25.67 -16.01 8.17
N LEU A 508 -25.67 -16.65 7.01
CA LEU A 508 -25.47 -18.10 6.88
C LEU A 508 -24.15 -18.52 7.54
N MET A 509 -23.07 -17.81 7.34
CA MET A 509 -21.76 -18.09 7.96
C MET A 509 -21.78 -18.03 9.50
N ARG A 510 -22.82 -17.45 10.11
CA ARG A 510 -23.01 -17.39 11.56
C ARG A 510 -23.88 -18.52 12.10
N PHE A 511 -24.07 -19.61 11.34
CA PHE A 511 -24.83 -20.75 11.84
C PHE A 511 -24.29 -21.27 13.18
N ASN A 512 -25.17 -21.77 14.02
CA ASN A 512 -24.82 -22.29 15.33
C ASN A 512 -24.43 -23.77 15.24
N ALA A 513 -25.24 -24.53 14.49
CA ALA A 513 -25.09 -25.98 14.40
C ALA A 513 -25.75 -26.56 13.14
N VAL A 514 -25.28 -27.73 12.76
CA VAL A 514 -25.90 -28.62 11.76
C VAL A 514 -26.61 -29.76 12.51
N SER A 515 -27.86 -30.03 12.16
CA SER A 515 -28.68 -31.09 12.75
C SER A 515 -29.28 -32.01 11.69
N ARG A 516 -29.70 -33.17 12.09
CA ARG A 516 -30.48 -34.04 11.22
C ARG A 516 -31.80 -33.37 10.83
N PRO A 517 -32.35 -33.65 9.64
CA PRO A 517 -33.70 -33.21 9.29
C PRO A 517 -34.71 -33.78 10.28
N LYS A 518 -35.82 -33.09 10.46
CA LYS A 518 -36.91 -33.65 11.22
C LYS A 518 -37.43 -34.88 10.47
N PRO A 519 -37.65 -36.00 11.16
CA PRO A 519 -38.22 -37.16 10.50
C PRO A 519 -39.57 -36.78 9.88
N ILE A 520 -39.77 -37.17 8.65
CA ILE A 520 -41.05 -36.99 7.98
C ILE A 520 -42.06 -37.87 8.73
N PRO A 521 -43.22 -37.36 9.17
CA PRO A 521 -44.21 -38.16 9.83
C PRO A 521 -44.87 -39.12 8.80
N GLU A 522 -44.21 -40.26 8.59
CA GLU A 522 -44.56 -41.23 7.55
C GLU A 522 -46.05 -41.66 7.61
N GLN A 523 -46.56 -41.85 8.82
CA GLN A 523 -47.98 -42.17 9.02
C GLN A 523 -48.90 -41.02 8.55
N SER A 524 -48.53 -39.76 8.79
CA SER A 524 -49.33 -38.61 8.34
C SER A 524 -49.26 -38.42 6.82
N LEU A 525 -48.09 -38.69 6.21
CA LEU A 525 -47.96 -38.68 4.76
C LEU A 525 -48.74 -39.84 4.09
N ARG A 526 -48.72 -41.04 4.66
CA ARG A 526 -49.55 -42.15 4.20
C ARG A 526 -51.01 -41.81 4.24
N ALA A 527 -51.50 -41.29 5.36
CA ALA A 527 -52.86 -40.82 5.49
C ALA A 527 -53.24 -39.70 4.50
N LEU A 528 -52.30 -38.79 4.20
CA LEU A 528 -52.51 -37.78 3.18
C LEU A 528 -52.62 -38.38 1.76
N PHE A 529 -51.71 -39.32 1.42
CA PHE A 529 -51.75 -40.00 0.12
C PHE A 529 -53.03 -40.83 -0.05
N GLU A 530 -53.44 -41.59 0.98
CA GLU A 530 -54.68 -42.29 0.99
C GLU A 530 -55.88 -41.36 0.86
N GLY A 531 -55.87 -40.21 1.56
CA GLY A 531 -56.94 -39.22 1.47
C GLY A 531 -57.02 -38.48 0.12
N LEU A 532 -55.98 -38.53 -0.67
CA LEU A 532 -55.87 -37.94 -2.03
C LEU A 532 -56.01 -39.03 -3.12
N ASP A 533 -56.33 -40.26 -2.77
CA ASP A 533 -56.37 -41.43 -3.65
C ASP A 533 -55.05 -41.64 -4.44
N LEU A 534 -53.90 -41.33 -3.80
CA LEU A 534 -52.55 -41.56 -4.33
C LEU A 534 -51.94 -42.85 -3.76
N ASN A 535 -50.96 -43.42 -4.46
CA ASN A 535 -50.33 -44.66 -3.98
C ASN A 535 -49.42 -44.39 -2.76
N ALA A 536 -49.86 -44.75 -1.56
CA ALA A 536 -49.13 -44.54 -0.31
C ALA A 536 -47.88 -45.43 -0.16
N ASP A 537 -47.72 -46.50 -0.96
CA ASP A 537 -46.52 -47.35 -0.93
C ASP A 537 -45.26 -46.62 -1.47
N LEU A 538 -45.45 -45.57 -2.29
CA LEU A 538 -44.37 -44.75 -2.79
C LEU A 538 -43.63 -43.98 -1.68
N ILE A 539 -44.23 -43.81 -0.51
CA ILE A 539 -43.63 -43.08 0.63
C ILE A 539 -42.60 -43.95 1.35
N SER A 540 -42.78 -45.26 1.33
CA SER A 540 -41.93 -46.19 2.07
C SER A 540 -40.62 -46.54 1.36
N ASP A 541 -40.55 -46.33 0.06
CA ASP A 541 -39.32 -46.54 -0.73
C ASP A 541 -38.64 -45.20 -1.07
N PRO A 542 -37.44 -44.90 -0.51
CA PRO A 542 -36.70 -43.70 -0.82
C PRO A 542 -36.45 -43.45 -2.32
N ARG A 543 -36.37 -44.50 -3.13
CA ARG A 543 -36.19 -44.44 -4.59
C ARG A 543 -37.43 -43.94 -5.33
N SER A 544 -38.59 -44.04 -4.69
CA SER A 544 -39.88 -43.64 -5.24
C SER A 544 -40.32 -42.23 -4.79
N HIS A 545 -39.55 -41.53 -3.95
CA HIS A 545 -39.91 -40.23 -3.41
C HIS A 545 -40.13 -39.15 -4.48
N GLU A 546 -39.34 -39.14 -5.57
CA GLU A 546 -39.56 -38.20 -6.68
C GLU A 546 -40.91 -38.44 -7.38
N LEU A 547 -41.27 -39.71 -7.55
CA LEU A 547 -42.57 -40.08 -8.10
C LEU A 547 -43.73 -39.71 -7.15
N ALA A 548 -43.52 -39.90 -5.86
CA ALA A 548 -44.45 -39.48 -4.82
C ALA A 548 -44.68 -37.97 -4.82
N ILE A 549 -43.61 -37.17 -4.89
CA ILE A 549 -43.67 -35.70 -4.99
C ILE A 549 -44.38 -35.28 -6.29
N SER A 550 -44.09 -35.94 -7.40
CA SER A 550 -44.76 -35.66 -8.66
C SER A 550 -46.26 -35.91 -8.58
N GLN A 551 -46.67 -37.04 -8.01
CA GLN A 551 -48.08 -37.32 -7.83
C GLN A 551 -48.80 -36.32 -6.92
N LEU A 552 -48.15 -35.86 -5.83
CA LEU A 552 -48.67 -34.79 -4.96
C LEU A 552 -48.82 -33.44 -5.69
N LYS A 553 -47.86 -33.07 -6.54
CA LYS A 553 -47.94 -31.83 -7.31
C LYS A 553 -49.08 -31.79 -8.32
N PHE A 554 -49.48 -32.92 -8.84
CA PHE A 554 -50.56 -33.06 -9.82
C PHE A 554 -51.87 -33.57 -9.21
N ALA A 555 -51.91 -33.75 -7.88
CA ALA A 555 -53.15 -34.12 -7.21
C ALA A 555 -54.22 -33.03 -7.38
N PRO A 556 -55.45 -33.36 -7.77
CA PRO A 556 -56.51 -32.36 -7.95
C PRO A 556 -56.80 -31.72 -6.60
N THR A 557 -56.71 -30.38 -6.55
CA THR A 557 -57.24 -29.60 -5.43
C THR A 557 -58.74 -29.85 -5.35
N ARG A 558 -59.22 -30.60 -4.33
CA ARG A 558 -60.65 -30.68 -4.03
C ARG A 558 -61.14 -29.26 -3.75
N SER A 559 -61.93 -28.68 -4.65
CA SER A 559 -62.79 -27.55 -4.33
C SER A 559 -63.64 -27.91 -3.13
N GLU A 560 -63.69 -27.06 -2.10
CA GLU A 560 -64.62 -27.19 -1.00
C GLU A 560 -66.03 -27.45 -1.54
N PRO A 561 -66.79 -28.36 -0.99
CA PRO A 561 -68.22 -28.49 -1.30
C PRO A 561 -68.95 -27.25 -0.72
N ASP A 562 -69.75 -26.56 -1.55
CA ASP A 562 -70.66 -25.47 -1.19
C ASP A 562 -71.54 -25.78 0.04
#